data_216ea72bccd5238ad5a01484127d377a
#
_entry.id   216ea72bccd5238ad5a01484127d377a
#
_cell.length_a   1.000
_cell.length_b   1.000
_cell.length_c   1.000
_cell.angle_alpha   90.00
_cell.angle_beta   90.00
_cell.angle_gamma   90.00
#
_symmetry.space_group_name_H-M   'P 1'
#
loop_
_entity.id
_entity.type
_entity.pdbx_description
1 polymer ?
#
loop_
_entity_poly.entity_id
_entity_poly.type
_entity_poly.pdbx_seq_one_letter_code
_entity_poly.pdbx_strand_id
1 'polypeptide(L)'
;MKLSIAIAGKGGTGKTTFSALLVRALREKGIRPILAVDADPNSTLADALGVDEGRPLAEIREQGSSPEGSPASGVGRARAIEDEIHRAITEADGFDLVTMGRGEGPRCYCYVNNLLRLSLDTLGKSYDAMVLDNEAGMEHLSRRTTNDVDFLIAVSNPTLPSLRAVKRIMQLSRELPINIKHRMVLVNRVASDSPLEVVESQLGPVEAERLPDVPDDEIVERAGAVGQDVFALDDQNPALLAVRAIVDKLCVAET
;
A
#
# COMPACT_ATOMS: atom_id res chain seq x y z
N MET A 1 -12.45 -4.72 -9.92
CA MET A 1 -11.04 -4.78 -9.50
C MET A 1 -10.58 -6.21 -9.67
N LYS A 2 -9.47 -6.42 -10.34
CA LYS A 2 -8.94 -7.76 -10.65
C LYS A 2 -7.78 -8.15 -9.71
N LEU A 3 -7.18 -7.19 -9.03
CA LEU A 3 -5.99 -7.43 -8.21
C LEU A 3 -5.94 -6.45 -7.04
N SER A 4 -6.08 -6.92 -5.79
CA SER A 4 -5.92 -6.09 -4.59
C SER A 4 -4.70 -6.54 -3.78
N ILE A 5 -3.74 -5.63 -3.61
CA ILE A 5 -2.45 -5.90 -2.97
C ILE A 5 -2.30 -4.99 -1.75
N ALA A 6 -2.21 -5.57 -0.57
CA ALA A 6 -1.93 -4.84 0.66
C ALA A 6 -0.48 -5.10 1.10
N ILE A 7 0.25 -4.03 1.38
CA ILE A 7 1.65 -4.08 1.78
C ILE A 7 1.75 -3.75 3.26
N ALA A 8 2.35 -4.64 4.03
CA ALA A 8 2.53 -4.50 5.47
C ALA A 8 4.00 -4.76 5.84
N GLY A 9 4.44 -4.30 7.00
CA GLY A 9 5.82 -4.52 7.46
C GLY A 9 6.21 -3.53 8.54
N LYS A 10 7.38 -3.75 9.12
CA LYS A 10 7.93 -2.85 10.13
C LYS A 10 8.30 -1.50 9.51
N GLY A 11 8.32 -0.42 10.30
CA GLY A 11 8.86 0.87 9.86
C GLY A 11 10.29 0.74 9.33
N GLY A 12 10.60 1.42 8.22
CA GLY A 12 11.92 1.44 7.60
C GLY A 12 12.27 0.20 6.74
N THR A 13 11.33 -0.70 6.47
CA THR A 13 11.58 -1.87 5.58
C THR A 13 11.48 -1.55 4.09
N GLY A 14 11.15 -0.30 3.72
CA GLY A 14 11.01 0.12 2.33
C GLY A 14 9.67 -0.21 1.71
N LYS A 15 8.60 -0.30 2.51
CA LYS A 15 7.23 -0.56 2.02
C LYS A 15 6.80 0.43 0.94
N THR A 16 6.88 1.73 1.22
CA THR A 16 6.47 2.79 0.30
C THR A 16 7.25 2.76 -1.01
N THR A 17 8.58 2.58 -0.95
CA THR A 17 9.40 2.41 -2.14
C THR A 17 8.99 1.19 -2.94
N PHE A 18 8.75 0.06 -2.26
CA PHE A 18 8.26 -1.16 -2.90
C PHE A 18 6.86 -0.96 -3.50
N SER A 19 5.95 -0.28 -2.78
CA SER A 19 4.60 0.06 -3.27
C SER A 19 4.67 0.90 -4.55
N ALA A 20 5.54 1.91 -4.59
CA ALA A 20 5.73 2.75 -5.78
C ALA A 20 6.32 1.96 -6.95
N LEU A 21 7.37 1.15 -6.72
CA LEU A 21 7.94 0.26 -7.74
C LEU A 21 6.91 -0.76 -8.26
N LEU A 22 6.03 -1.26 -7.37
CA LEU A 22 4.96 -2.18 -7.74
C LEU A 22 3.92 -1.50 -8.64
N VAL A 23 3.52 -0.26 -8.34
CA VAL A 23 2.64 0.55 -9.21
C VAL A 23 3.28 0.74 -10.59
N ARG A 24 4.57 1.11 -10.65
CA ARG A 24 5.32 1.22 -11.90
C ARG A 24 5.30 -0.10 -12.69
N ALA A 25 5.65 -1.22 -12.07
CA ALA A 25 5.74 -2.51 -12.74
C ALA A 25 4.38 -3.02 -13.23
N LEU A 26 3.29 -2.83 -12.46
CA LEU A 26 1.92 -3.13 -12.87
C LEU A 26 1.51 -2.31 -14.10
N ARG A 27 1.79 -0.99 -14.07
CA ARG A 27 1.51 -0.08 -15.19
C ARG A 27 2.24 -0.50 -16.46
N GLU A 28 3.53 -0.82 -16.37
CA GLU A 28 4.36 -1.29 -17.48
C GLU A 28 3.84 -2.62 -18.06
N LYS A 29 3.31 -3.50 -17.21
CA LYS A 29 2.67 -4.75 -17.62
C LYS A 29 1.30 -4.56 -18.31
N GLY A 30 0.79 -3.32 -18.34
CA GLY A 30 -0.50 -3.00 -18.94
C GLY A 30 -1.71 -3.23 -18.02
N ILE A 31 -1.49 -3.50 -16.73
CA ILE A 31 -2.55 -3.58 -15.72
C ILE A 31 -2.86 -2.14 -15.28
N ARG A 32 -3.93 -1.58 -15.82
CA ARG A 32 -4.36 -0.19 -15.59
C ARG A 32 -5.84 0.01 -15.94
N PRO A 33 -6.55 0.93 -15.27
CA PRO A 33 -6.06 1.87 -14.26
C PRO A 33 -5.73 1.20 -12.92
N ILE A 34 -4.77 1.77 -12.18
CA ILE A 34 -4.34 1.32 -10.84
C ILE A 34 -4.78 2.35 -9.82
N LEU A 35 -5.35 1.91 -8.69
CA LEU A 35 -5.55 2.77 -7.53
C LEU A 35 -4.41 2.57 -6.53
N ALA A 36 -3.53 3.55 -6.41
CA ALA A 36 -2.54 3.62 -5.34
C ALA A 36 -3.19 4.25 -4.11
N VAL A 37 -2.99 3.66 -2.95
CA VAL A 37 -3.58 4.13 -1.69
C VAL A 37 -2.47 4.30 -0.66
N ASP A 38 -2.25 5.54 -0.24
CA ASP A 38 -1.35 5.86 0.86
C ASP A 38 -2.14 5.88 2.17
N ALA A 39 -2.00 4.81 2.94
CA ALA A 39 -2.63 4.68 4.25
C ALA A 39 -1.67 5.01 5.41
N ASP A 40 -0.46 5.53 5.12
CA ASP A 40 0.45 6.05 6.14
C ASP A 40 0.12 7.53 6.43
N PRO A 41 -0.06 7.92 7.69
CA PRO A 41 -0.29 9.33 8.04
C PRO A 41 0.83 10.30 7.62
N ASN A 42 2.01 9.79 7.29
CA ASN A 42 3.12 10.61 6.83
C ASN A 42 3.11 10.87 5.31
N SER A 43 2.24 10.19 4.58
CA SER A 43 1.92 10.45 3.17
C SER A 43 3.15 10.57 2.26
N THR A 44 3.97 9.53 2.19
CA THR A 44 5.22 9.55 1.42
C THR A 44 5.13 8.85 0.06
N LEU A 45 3.99 8.23 -0.26
CA LEU A 45 3.80 7.50 -1.51
C LEU A 45 3.69 8.46 -2.71
N ALA A 46 3.11 9.65 -2.52
CA ALA A 46 3.01 10.69 -3.53
C ALA A 46 4.40 11.08 -4.08
N ASP A 47 5.34 11.39 -3.18
CA ASP A 47 6.71 11.73 -3.54
C ASP A 47 7.39 10.59 -4.33
N ALA A 48 7.24 9.34 -3.86
CA ALA A 48 7.81 8.18 -4.52
C ALA A 48 7.22 7.91 -5.92
N LEU A 49 5.97 8.32 -6.16
CA LEU A 49 5.28 8.23 -7.45
C LEU A 49 5.45 9.48 -8.33
N GLY A 50 6.06 10.55 -7.80
CA GLY A 50 6.29 11.80 -8.55
C GLY A 50 5.01 12.57 -8.87
N VAL A 51 4.02 12.52 -7.99
CA VAL A 51 2.73 13.22 -8.14
C VAL A 51 2.45 14.09 -6.91
N ASP A 52 1.55 15.06 -7.07
CA ASP A 52 1.08 15.84 -5.94
C ASP A 52 0.31 14.95 -4.95
N GLU A 53 0.52 15.16 -3.65
CA GLU A 53 -0.20 14.41 -2.60
C GLU A 53 -1.72 14.54 -2.74
N GLY A 54 -2.17 15.64 -3.32
CA GLY A 54 -3.58 15.96 -3.41
C GLY A 54 -4.17 16.33 -2.05
N ARG A 55 -5.50 16.26 -1.93
CA ARG A 55 -6.20 16.55 -0.69
C ARG A 55 -6.39 15.27 0.12
N PRO A 56 -5.80 15.16 1.33
CA PRO A 56 -5.97 13.98 2.15
C PRO A 56 -7.43 13.72 2.56
N LEU A 57 -7.84 12.45 2.62
CA LEU A 57 -9.19 12.06 3.08
C LEU A 57 -9.49 12.56 4.50
N ALA A 58 -8.46 12.73 5.34
CA ALA A 58 -8.59 13.25 6.70
C ALA A 58 -9.16 14.67 6.74
N GLU A 59 -8.90 15.49 5.71
CA GLU A 59 -9.39 16.87 5.61
C GLU A 59 -10.87 16.97 5.22
N ILE A 60 -11.43 15.94 4.59
CA ILE A 60 -12.84 15.90 4.19
C ILE A 60 -13.78 16.09 5.37
N ARG A 61 -13.37 15.63 6.56
CA ARG A 61 -14.16 15.71 7.77
C ARG A 61 -14.37 17.14 8.29
N GLU A 62 -13.35 17.97 8.24
CA GLU A 62 -13.37 19.27 8.90
C GLU A 62 -14.41 20.21 8.27
N GLN A 63 -14.63 20.11 6.98
CA GLN A 63 -15.59 20.94 6.26
C GLN A 63 -17.04 20.48 6.44
N GLY A 64 -17.29 19.19 6.68
CA GLY A 64 -18.63 18.63 6.96
C GLY A 64 -19.12 18.79 8.40
N SER A 65 -18.28 19.26 9.31
CA SER A 65 -18.57 19.40 10.74
C SER A 65 -18.88 20.84 11.16
N SER A 66 -18.90 21.80 10.21
CA SER A 66 -19.27 23.18 10.50
C SER A 66 -20.76 23.27 10.90
N PRO A 67 -21.12 23.99 12.01
CA PRO A 67 -22.50 24.06 12.52
C PRO A 67 -23.48 24.77 11.58
N GLU A 68 -23.02 25.43 10.54
CA GLU A 68 -23.82 26.34 9.70
C GLU A 68 -24.37 25.71 8.41
N GLY A 69 -23.98 24.48 8.07
CA GLY A 69 -24.55 23.76 6.94
C GLY A 69 -25.24 22.48 7.41
N SER A 70 -26.55 22.49 7.62
CA SER A 70 -27.32 21.26 7.88
C SER A 70 -27.01 20.23 6.81
N PRO A 71 -26.30 19.13 7.10
CA PRO A 71 -26.10 18.11 6.10
C PRO A 71 -27.45 17.47 5.80
N ALA A 72 -27.82 17.42 4.52
CA ALA A 72 -28.94 16.63 4.07
C ALA A 72 -28.84 15.23 4.72
N SER A 73 -29.88 14.79 5.40
CA SER A 73 -29.92 13.45 6.00
C SER A 73 -30.08 12.39 4.90
N GLY A 74 -29.46 11.23 5.05
CA GLY A 74 -29.64 10.10 4.16
C GLY A 74 -28.86 10.16 2.84
N VAL A 75 -29.53 9.95 1.70
CA VAL A 75 -28.93 9.82 0.35
C VAL A 75 -28.10 11.04 -0.07
N GLY A 76 -28.51 12.25 0.32
CA GLY A 76 -27.77 13.48 0.01
C GLY A 76 -26.40 13.53 0.69
N ARG A 77 -26.29 13.02 1.91
CA ARG A 77 -25.01 12.96 2.63
C ARG A 77 -24.06 11.92 2.01
N ALA A 78 -24.57 10.77 1.59
CA ALA A 78 -23.76 9.75 0.94
C ALA A 78 -23.15 10.27 -0.38
N ARG A 79 -23.97 10.93 -1.22
CA ARG A 79 -23.48 11.56 -2.46
C ARG A 79 -22.45 12.66 -2.21
N ALA A 80 -22.67 13.50 -1.21
CA ALA A 80 -21.71 14.55 -0.88
C ALA A 80 -20.35 13.97 -0.43
N ILE A 81 -20.36 12.85 0.28
CA ILE A 81 -19.13 12.13 0.66
C ILE A 81 -18.46 11.52 -0.57
N GLU A 82 -19.22 10.88 -1.47
CA GLU A 82 -18.69 10.35 -2.73
C GLU A 82 -18.05 11.44 -3.59
N ASP A 83 -18.71 12.60 -3.74
CA ASP A 83 -18.18 13.73 -4.48
C ASP A 83 -16.86 14.26 -3.86
N GLU A 84 -16.78 14.33 -2.54
CA GLU A 84 -15.55 14.75 -1.84
C GLU A 84 -14.43 13.72 -1.98
N ILE A 85 -14.74 12.43 -1.95
CA ILE A 85 -13.78 11.35 -2.21
C ILE A 85 -13.22 11.47 -3.63
N HIS A 86 -14.09 11.69 -4.63
CA HIS A 86 -13.65 11.91 -6.01
C HIS A 86 -12.72 13.12 -6.16
N ARG A 87 -12.97 14.18 -5.40
CA ARG A 87 -12.10 15.37 -5.39
C ARG A 87 -10.76 15.16 -4.67
N ALA A 88 -10.67 14.12 -3.86
CA ALA A 88 -9.44 13.75 -3.16
C ALA A 88 -8.53 12.82 -3.98
N ILE A 89 -8.98 12.40 -5.16
CA ILE A 89 -8.18 11.58 -6.07
C ILE A 89 -7.20 12.48 -6.82
N THR A 90 -5.93 12.12 -6.80
CA THR A 90 -4.90 12.67 -7.69
C THR A 90 -4.78 11.76 -8.90
N GLU A 91 -5.19 12.26 -10.06
CA GLU A 91 -5.12 11.52 -11.32
C GLU A 91 -3.72 11.59 -11.95
N ALA A 92 -3.21 10.45 -12.43
CA ALA A 92 -1.93 10.35 -13.13
C ALA A 92 -2.02 9.38 -14.31
N ASP A 93 -0.95 9.33 -15.12
CA ASP A 93 -0.93 8.43 -16.29
C ASP A 93 -0.87 6.96 -15.89
N GLY A 94 -2.00 6.28 -16.01
CA GLY A 94 -2.18 4.85 -15.76
C GLY A 94 -2.41 4.46 -14.30
N PHE A 95 -2.40 5.41 -13.38
CA PHE A 95 -2.77 5.21 -11.98
C PHE A 95 -3.37 6.47 -11.37
N ASP A 96 -4.13 6.29 -10.31
CA ASP A 96 -4.63 7.36 -9.47
C ASP A 96 -4.17 7.15 -8.03
N LEU A 97 -3.98 8.26 -7.29
CA LEU A 97 -3.55 8.22 -5.90
C LEU A 97 -4.65 8.74 -4.97
N VAL A 98 -4.86 8.03 -3.88
CA VAL A 98 -5.67 8.48 -2.74
C VAL A 98 -4.81 8.46 -1.49
N THR A 99 -4.74 9.59 -0.80
CA THR A 99 -3.97 9.74 0.43
C THR A 99 -4.89 9.82 1.63
N MET A 100 -4.61 9.01 2.64
CA MET A 100 -5.39 9.01 3.88
C MET A 100 -5.13 10.27 4.71
N GLY A 101 -3.88 10.67 4.85
CA GLY A 101 -3.43 11.80 5.64
C GLY A 101 -3.56 11.61 7.15
N ARG A 102 -3.18 12.63 7.91
CA ARG A 102 -3.17 12.62 9.37
C ARG A 102 -4.49 13.14 9.92
N GLY A 103 -5.28 12.26 10.56
CA GLY A 103 -6.49 12.67 11.27
C GLY A 103 -6.15 13.33 12.62
N GLU A 104 -6.75 14.50 12.92
CA GLU A 104 -6.59 15.16 14.21
C GLU A 104 -7.54 14.58 15.28
N GLY A 105 -6.98 14.15 16.42
CA GLY A 105 -7.70 13.68 17.61
C GLY A 105 -8.14 12.20 17.62
N PRO A 106 -8.49 11.66 18.79
CA PRO A 106 -8.62 10.20 19.01
C PRO A 106 -9.84 9.52 18.34
N ARG A 107 -10.84 10.27 17.88
CA ARG A 107 -11.98 9.72 17.12
C ARG A 107 -11.82 9.85 15.60
N CYS A 108 -10.79 10.55 15.14
CA CYS A 108 -10.61 10.89 13.73
C CYS A 108 -10.22 9.66 12.91
N TYR A 109 -9.36 8.82 13.43
CA TYR A 109 -8.89 7.61 12.71
C TYR A 109 -10.04 6.64 12.33
N CYS A 110 -11.03 6.44 13.20
CA CYS A 110 -12.16 5.55 12.86
C CYS A 110 -13.01 6.10 11.72
N TYR A 111 -13.18 7.43 11.66
CA TYR A 111 -13.95 8.07 10.59
C TYR A 111 -13.18 8.06 9.27
N VAL A 112 -11.91 8.43 9.28
CA VAL A 112 -11.05 8.41 8.08
C VAL A 112 -10.91 6.99 7.52
N ASN A 113 -10.71 6.00 8.38
CA ASN A 113 -10.71 4.59 7.98
C ASN A 113 -12.04 4.15 7.35
N ASN A 114 -13.17 4.65 7.85
CA ASN A 114 -14.48 4.34 7.26
C ASN A 114 -14.67 5.05 5.92
N LEU A 115 -14.18 6.29 5.77
CA LEU A 115 -14.15 6.99 4.48
C LEU A 115 -13.27 6.24 3.48
N LEU A 116 -12.07 5.84 3.87
CA LEU A 116 -11.17 5.06 3.03
C LEU A 116 -11.84 3.76 2.58
N ARG A 117 -12.50 3.03 3.49
CA ARG A 117 -13.25 1.82 3.15
C ARG A 117 -14.35 2.09 2.12
N LEU A 118 -15.17 3.11 2.35
CA LEU A 118 -16.24 3.50 1.41
C LEU A 118 -15.65 3.90 0.04
N SER A 119 -14.52 4.61 0.04
CA SER A 119 -13.79 4.95 -1.18
C SER A 119 -13.35 3.71 -1.93
N LEU A 120 -12.73 2.76 -1.24
CA LEU A 120 -12.23 1.52 -1.84
C LEU A 120 -13.37 0.64 -2.35
N ASP A 121 -14.48 0.53 -1.62
CA ASP A 121 -15.66 -0.23 -2.04
C ASP A 121 -16.34 0.38 -3.28
N THR A 122 -16.35 1.72 -3.38
CA THR A 122 -16.99 2.45 -4.49
C THR A 122 -16.06 2.56 -5.70
N LEU A 123 -14.83 3.03 -5.48
CA LEU A 123 -13.85 3.29 -6.54
C LEU A 123 -13.21 1.99 -7.06
N GLY A 124 -12.95 1.02 -6.18
CA GLY A 124 -12.21 -0.18 -6.53
C GLY A 124 -12.78 -0.97 -7.72
N LYS A 125 -14.07 -0.81 -8.01
CA LYS A 125 -14.72 -1.46 -9.16
C LYS A 125 -14.25 -0.91 -10.52
N SER A 126 -13.77 0.32 -10.53
CA SER A 126 -13.31 1.03 -11.74
C SER A 126 -11.84 0.77 -12.05
N TYR A 127 -11.10 0.14 -11.14
CA TYR A 127 -9.67 -0.12 -11.29
C TYR A 127 -9.38 -1.59 -11.55
N ASP A 128 -8.36 -1.86 -12.35
CA ASP A 128 -7.86 -3.22 -12.61
C ASP A 128 -7.00 -3.72 -11.46
N ALA A 129 -6.25 -2.82 -10.80
CA ALA A 129 -5.47 -3.15 -9.62
C ALA A 129 -5.60 -2.08 -8.52
N MET A 130 -5.35 -2.47 -7.27
CA MET A 130 -5.20 -1.60 -6.12
C MET A 130 -3.93 -1.99 -5.36
N VAL A 131 -3.11 -0.99 -5.03
CA VAL A 131 -1.91 -1.14 -4.20
C VAL A 131 -2.10 -0.29 -2.95
N LEU A 132 -2.22 -0.95 -1.80
CA LEU A 132 -2.43 -0.32 -0.50
C LEU A 132 -1.12 -0.30 0.29
N ASP A 133 -0.49 0.87 0.41
CA ASP A 133 0.68 1.10 1.26
C ASP A 133 0.26 1.38 2.69
N ASN A 134 0.45 0.42 3.58
CA ASN A 134 0.03 0.57 4.96
C ASN A 134 1.14 1.17 5.83
N GLU A 135 0.72 1.90 6.86
CA GLU A 135 1.58 2.26 7.99
C GLU A 135 2.30 1.03 8.58
N ALA A 136 3.28 1.26 9.44
CA ALA A 136 3.99 0.18 10.12
C ALA A 136 3.02 -0.72 10.92
N GLY A 137 3.02 -2.02 10.60
CA GLY A 137 2.19 -3.02 11.25
C GLY A 137 0.97 -3.45 10.44
N MET A 138 -0.12 -3.79 11.11
CA MET A 138 -1.38 -4.27 10.54
C MET A 138 -2.59 -3.43 11.01
N GLU A 139 -2.35 -2.26 11.60
CA GLU A 139 -3.43 -1.51 12.27
C GLU A 139 -4.52 -1.08 11.32
N HIS A 140 -4.17 -0.62 10.11
CA HIS A 140 -5.16 -0.22 9.11
C HIS A 140 -5.96 -1.41 8.58
N LEU A 141 -5.31 -2.53 8.28
CA LEU A 141 -6.01 -3.76 7.88
C LEU A 141 -6.93 -4.27 9.00
N SER A 142 -6.48 -4.19 10.26
CA SER A 142 -7.29 -4.60 11.42
C SER A 142 -8.53 -3.73 11.64
N ARG A 143 -8.50 -2.48 11.18
CA ARG A 143 -9.61 -1.51 11.26
C ARG A 143 -10.61 -1.64 10.11
N ARG A 144 -10.55 -2.73 9.33
CA ARG A 144 -11.46 -3.03 8.21
C ARG A 144 -11.45 -1.96 7.11
N THR A 145 -10.28 -1.44 6.78
CA THR A 145 -10.14 -0.55 5.63
C THR A 145 -10.41 -1.25 4.31
N THR A 146 -10.22 -2.58 4.26
CA THR A 146 -10.63 -3.47 3.15
C THR A 146 -11.29 -4.72 3.70
N ASN A 147 -12.33 -5.23 3.04
CA ASN A 147 -12.98 -6.50 3.42
C ASN A 147 -12.29 -7.70 2.77
N ASP A 148 -11.77 -7.55 1.57
CA ASP A 148 -11.13 -8.60 0.78
C ASP A 148 -9.80 -8.09 0.22
N VAL A 149 -8.76 -8.91 0.35
CA VAL A 149 -7.41 -8.66 -0.19
C VAL A 149 -6.95 -9.92 -0.92
N ASP A 150 -6.60 -9.78 -2.19
CA ASP A 150 -6.06 -10.92 -2.92
C ASP A 150 -4.67 -11.28 -2.41
N PHE A 151 -3.81 -10.28 -2.24
CA PHE A 151 -2.43 -10.49 -1.80
C PHE A 151 -2.10 -9.62 -0.59
N LEU A 152 -1.71 -10.24 0.51
CA LEU A 152 -1.03 -9.58 1.63
C LEU A 152 0.47 -9.84 1.50
N ILE A 153 1.25 -8.80 1.25
CA ILE A 153 2.72 -8.89 1.16
C ILE A 153 3.34 -8.27 2.41
N ALA A 154 3.95 -9.11 3.25
CA ALA A 154 4.71 -8.65 4.40
C ALA A 154 6.17 -8.41 4.03
N VAL A 155 6.59 -7.14 4.09
CA VAL A 155 7.93 -6.68 3.73
C VAL A 155 8.85 -6.69 4.93
N SER A 156 10.02 -7.33 4.79
CA SER A 156 11.09 -7.40 5.78
C SER A 156 12.41 -6.93 5.17
N ASN A 157 13.32 -6.45 6.02
CA ASN A 157 14.75 -6.43 5.73
C ASN A 157 15.38 -7.72 6.26
N PRO A 158 16.61 -8.10 5.85
CA PRO A 158 17.31 -9.28 6.35
C PRO A 158 17.85 -9.10 7.78
N THR A 159 17.02 -8.56 8.69
CA THR A 159 17.34 -8.32 10.11
C THR A 159 16.39 -9.06 11.03
N LEU A 160 16.88 -9.62 12.14
CA LEU A 160 16.06 -10.34 13.10
C LEU A 160 14.81 -9.58 13.57
N PRO A 161 14.89 -8.28 13.94
CA PRO A 161 13.71 -7.54 14.36
C PRO A 161 12.64 -7.42 13.27
N SER A 162 13.05 -7.29 12.00
CA SER A 162 12.14 -7.17 10.86
C SER A 162 11.49 -8.52 10.53
N LEU A 163 12.27 -9.60 10.54
CA LEU A 163 11.79 -10.97 10.34
C LEU A 163 10.79 -11.41 11.42
N ARG A 164 11.04 -11.02 12.68
CA ARG A 164 10.06 -11.25 13.77
C ARG A 164 8.76 -10.47 13.57
N ALA A 165 8.86 -9.26 13.04
CA ALA A 165 7.66 -8.48 12.72
C ALA A 165 6.82 -9.15 11.63
N VAL A 166 7.43 -9.71 10.59
CA VAL A 166 6.74 -10.49 9.55
C VAL A 166 6.01 -11.68 10.16
N LYS A 167 6.65 -12.46 11.04
CA LYS A 167 5.98 -13.57 11.74
C LYS A 167 4.71 -13.11 12.45
N ARG A 168 4.80 -11.99 13.18
CA ARG A 168 3.66 -11.42 13.90
C ARG A 168 2.57 -10.94 12.95
N ILE A 169 2.94 -10.30 11.84
CA ILE A 169 2.00 -9.86 10.80
C ILE A 169 1.24 -11.06 10.24
N MET A 170 1.95 -12.13 9.88
CA MET A 170 1.33 -13.34 9.33
C MET A 170 0.41 -14.04 10.33
N GLN A 171 0.77 -14.08 11.61
CA GLN A 171 -0.11 -14.58 12.67
C GLN A 171 -1.37 -13.72 12.80
N LEU A 172 -1.22 -12.40 12.96
CA LEU A 172 -2.34 -11.46 13.08
C LEU A 172 -3.27 -11.49 11.86
N SER A 173 -2.72 -11.67 10.65
CA SER A 173 -3.51 -11.74 9.43
C SER A 173 -4.51 -12.90 9.38
N ARG A 174 -4.35 -13.92 10.22
CA ARG A 174 -5.28 -15.05 10.35
C ARG A 174 -6.37 -14.80 11.38
N GLU A 175 -6.08 -13.91 12.33
CA GLU A 175 -7.00 -13.55 13.42
C GLU A 175 -7.97 -12.43 13.00
N LEU A 176 -7.62 -11.70 11.94
CA LEU A 176 -8.44 -10.59 11.45
C LEU A 176 -9.66 -11.10 10.67
N PRO A 177 -10.81 -10.43 10.80
CA PRO A 177 -12.03 -10.75 10.07
C PRO A 177 -12.00 -10.17 8.65
N ILE A 178 -10.92 -10.43 7.90
CA ILE A 178 -10.72 -10.04 6.50
C ILE A 178 -10.35 -11.29 5.71
N ASN A 179 -10.85 -11.37 4.48
CA ASN A 179 -10.50 -12.45 3.59
C ASN A 179 -9.19 -12.11 2.86
N ILE A 180 -8.15 -12.91 3.05
CA ILE A 180 -6.86 -12.78 2.37
C ILE A 180 -6.62 -14.07 1.60
N LYS A 181 -6.63 -14.00 0.26
CA LYS A 181 -6.43 -15.19 -0.59
C LYS A 181 -5.00 -15.71 -0.47
N HIS A 182 -4.02 -14.83 -0.66
CA HIS A 182 -2.59 -15.20 -0.66
C HIS A 182 -1.82 -14.39 0.37
N ARG A 183 -1.06 -15.08 1.20
CA ARG A 183 -0.13 -14.48 2.16
C ARG A 183 1.28 -14.68 1.67
N MET A 184 1.99 -13.57 1.45
CA MET A 184 3.32 -13.58 0.86
C MET A 184 4.32 -12.82 1.72
N VAL A 185 5.57 -13.25 1.66
CA VAL A 185 6.69 -12.60 2.35
C VAL A 185 7.71 -12.14 1.34
N LEU A 186 8.09 -10.87 1.44
CA LEU A 186 9.15 -10.24 0.68
C LEU A 186 10.32 -9.89 1.61
N VAL A 187 11.54 -10.28 1.23
CA VAL A 187 12.74 -9.71 1.83
C VAL A 187 13.30 -8.65 0.89
N ASN A 188 13.33 -7.44 1.38
CA ASN A 188 13.77 -6.25 0.68
C ASN A 188 15.15 -5.82 1.19
N ARG A 189 15.89 -5.09 0.38
CA ARG A 189 17.25 -4.61 0.69
C ARG A 189 18.22 -5.75 1.04
N VAL A 190 18.25 -6.75 0.17
CA VAL A 190 19.16 -7.88 0.31
C VAL A 190 20.50 -7.52 -0.32
N ALA A 191 21.52 -7.29 0.50
CA ALA A 191 22.89 -7.10 0.06
C ALA A 191 23.63 -8.44 -0.09
N SER A 192 24.79 -8.42 -0.76
CA SER A 192 25.59 -9.63 -1.00
C SER A 192 26.08 -10.33 0.26
N ASP A 193 26.22 -9.59 1.36
CA ASP A 193 26.64 -10.07 2.67
C ASP A 193 25.46 -10.32 3.64
N SER A 194 24.23 -10.24 3.14
CA SER A 194 23.04 -10.48 3.96
C SER A 194 23.02 -11.90 4.50
N PRO A 195 22.63 -12.10 5.78
CA PRO A 195 22.64 -13.40 6.45
C PRO A 195 21.44 -14.26 6.01
N LEU A 196 21.44 -14.76 4.78
CA LEU A 196 20.32 -15.50 4.19
C LEU A 196 19.96 -16.77 4.97
N GLU A 197 20.92 -17.45 5.59
CA GLU A 197 20.63 -18.60 6.45
C GLU A 197 19.76 -18.22 7.66
N VAL A 198 20.00 -17.04 8.24
CA VAL A 198 19.17 -16.51 9.32
C VAL A 198 17.77 -16.15 8.79
N VAL A 199 17.69 -15.57 7.61
CA VAL A 199 16.41 -15.27 6.95
C VAL A 199 15.60 -16.56 6.79
N GLU A 200 16.16 -17.59 6.20
CA GLU A 200 15.48 -18.87 5.97
C GLU A 200 15.08 -19.55 7.29
N SER A 201 15.96 -19.58 8.28
CA SER A 201 15.63 -20.17 9.61
C SER A 201 14.49 -19.44 10.30
N GLN A 202 14.39 -18.13 10.09
CA GLN A 202 13.33 -17.32 10.68
C GLN A 202 12.02 -17.40 9.89
N LEU A 203 12.06 -17.46 8.57
CA LEU A 203 10.86 -17.46 7.73
C LEU A 203 10.35 -18.87 7.40
N GLY A 204 11.18 -19.91 7.45
CA GLY A 204 10.79 -21.28 7.14
C GLY A 204 9.53 -21.79 7.86
N PRO A 205 9.32 -21.46 9.16
CA PRO A 205 8.09 -21.84 9.88
C PRO A 205 6.86 -20.96 9.54
N VAL A 206 7.02 -19.91 8.74
CA VAL A 206 5.92 -19.01 8.40
C VAL A 206 5.12 -19.61 7.25
N GLU A 207 3.85 -19.87 7.48
CA GLU A 207 2.93 -20.34 6.43
C GLU A 207 2.54 -19.17 5.50
N ALA A 208 3.48 -18.79 4.65
CA ALA A 208 3.30 -17.75 3.63
C ALA A 208 4.22 -18.08 2.46
N GLU A 209 3.82 -17.69 1.28
CA GLU A 209 4.61 -17.88 0.07
C GLU A 209 5.78 -16.89 0.02
N ARG A 210 6.97 -17.36 -0.34
CA ARG A 210 8.14 -16.49 -0.52
C ARG A 210 8.13 -15.85 -1.90
N LEU A 211 8.23 -14.52 -1.94
CA LEU A 211 8.50 -13.76 -3.15
C LEU A 211 10.00 -13.70 -3.45
N PRO A 212 10.40 -13.44 -4.70
CA PRO A 212 11.78 -13.10 -5.02
C PRO A 212 12.29 -11.96 -4.16
N ASP A 213 13.53 -12.03 -3.73
CA ASP A 213 14.15 -10.98 -2.92
C ASP A 213 14.39 -9.73 -3.78
N VAL A 214 14.20 -8.56 -3.18
CA VAL A 214 14.56 -7.29 -3.80
C VAL A 214 15.96 -6.90 -3.30
N PRO A 215 16.94 -6.71 -4.20
CA PRO A 215 18.28 -6.36 -3.79
C PRO A 215 18.34 -4.98 -3.13
N ASP A 216 19.35 -4.79 -2.30
CA ASP A 216 19.71 -3.45 -1.84
C ASP A 216 20.28 -2.66 -3.01
N ASP A 217 19.78 -1.45 -3.22
CA ASP A 217 20.07 -0.65 -4.42
C ASP A 217 20.31 0.82 -4.04
N GLU A 218 21.56 1.24 -4.13
CA GLU A 218 21.98 2.60 -3.80
C GLU A 218 21.31 3.66 -4.68
N ILE A 219 20.96 3.33 -5.93
CA ILE A 219 20.29 4.25 -6.85
C ILE A 219 18.87 4.51 -6.37
N VAL A 220 18.15 3.45 -5.97
CA VAL A 220 16.80 3.57 -5.40
C VAL A 220 16.83 4.33 -4.07
N GLU A 221 17.81 4.04 -3.20
CA GLU A 221 17.96 4.76 -1.94
C GLU A 221 18.26 6.24 -2.16
N ARG A 222 19.19 6.55 -3.08
CA ARG A 222 19.52 7.91 -3.45
C ARG A 222 18.34 8.65 -4.09
N ALA A 223 17.60 8.01 -4.99
CA ALA A 223 16.40 8.59 -5.60
C ALA A 223 15.42 9.04 -4.53
N GLY A 224 15.10 8.17 -3.57
CA GLY A 224 14.23 8.54 -2.44
C GLY A 224 14.79 9.67 -1.57
N ALA A 225 16.11 9.71 -1.35
CA ALA A 225 16.75 10.76 -0.54
C ALA A 225 16.72 12.15 -1.20
N VAL A 226 16.68 12.24 -2.53
CA VAL A 226 16.65 13.51 -3.29
C VAL A 226 15.25 13.85 -3.83
N GLY A 227 14.22 13.07 -3.48
CA GLY A 227 12.86 13.29 -3.94
C GLY A 227 12.66 12.97 -5.43
N GLN A 228 13.44 12.06 -5.98
CA GLN A 228 13.25 11.55 -7.35
C GLN A 228 12.29 10.38 -7.32
N ASP A 229 11.30 10.41 -8.21
CA ASP A 229 10.29 9.37 -8.33
C ASP A 229 10.83 8.06 -8.94
N VAL A 230 10.06 6.98 -8.76
CA VAL A 230 10.45 5.66 -9.26
C VAL A 230 10.40 5.54 -10.78
N PHE A 231 9.68 6.41 -11.50
CA PHE A 231 9.57 6.36 -12.96
C PHE A 231 10.83 6.89 -13.65
N ALA A 232 11.67 7.65 -12.94
CA ALA A 232 12.95 8.13 -13.44
C ALA A 232 14.09 7.10 -13.31
N LEU A 233 13.87 5.96 -12.65
CA LEU A 233 14.87 4.89 -12.57
C LEU A 233 15.08 4.23 -13.94
N ASP A 234 16.32 3.80 -14.18
CA ASP A 234 16.67 3.02 -15.37
C ASP A 234 15.86 1.71 -15.45
N ASP A 235 15.46 1.31 -16.65
CA ASP A 235 14.67 0.09 -16.87
C ASP A 235 15.42 -1.19 -16.51
N GLN A 236 16.74 -1.15 -16.45
CA GLN A 236 17.61 -2.27 -16.04
C GLN A 236 17.99 -2.19 -14.56
N ASN A 237 17.38 -1.26 -13.79
CA ASN A 237 17.63 -1.18 -12.36
C ASN A 237 17.32 -2.51 -11.66
N PRO A 238 18.24 -3.09 -10.86
CA PRO A 238 18.08 -4.43 -10.28
C PRO A 238 16.86 -4.57 -9.36
N ALA A 239 16.55 -3.55 -8.56
CA ALA A 239 15.38 -3.58 -7.69
C ALA A 239 14.08 -3.55 -8.51
N LEU A 240 14.01 -2.73 -9.57
CA LEU A 240 12.88 -2.69 -10.48
C LEU A 240 12.68 -4.02 -11.21
N LEU A 241 13.75 -4.66 -11.70
CA LEU A 241 13.67 -5.97 -12.33
C LEU A 241 13.15 -7.04 -11.39
N ALA A 242 13.57 -7.03 -10.12
CA ALA A 242 13.05 -7.93 -9.11
C ALA A 242 11.55 -7.71 -8.86
N VAL A 243 11.10 -6.45 -8.82
CA VAL A 243 9.67 -6.14 -8.64
C VAL A 243 8.84 -6.54 -9.87
N ARG A 244 9.37 -6.39 -11.10
CA ARG A 244 8.72 -6.91 -12.32
C ARG A 244 8.50 -8.43 -12.25
N ALA A 245 9.51 -9.18 -11.79
CA ALA A 245 9.39 -10.64 -11.58
C ALA A 245 8.34 -10.99 -10.50
N ILE A 246 8.23 -10.15 -9.46
CA ILE A 246 7.17 -10.28 -8.45
C ILE A 246 5.79 -10.09 -9.09
N VAL A 247 5.60 -9.04 -9.91
CA VAL A 247 4.33 -8.80 -10.62
C VAL A 247 3.96 -9.99 -11.51
N ASP A 248 4.92 -10.58 -12.22
CA ASP A 248 4.68 -11.76 -13.02
C ASP A 248 4.13 -12.92 -12.18
N LYS A 249 4.72 -13.14 -11.01
CA LYS A 249 4.29 -14.17 -10.07
C LYS A 249 2.89 -13.91 -9.51
N LEU A 250 2.56 -12.66 -9.15
CA LEU A 250 1.22 -12.28 -8.68
C LEU A 250 0.15 -12.55 -9.75
N CYS A 251 0.44 -12.22 -11.01
CA CYS A 251 -0.49 -12.45 -12.11
C CYS A 251 -0.74 -13.94 -12.37
N VAL A 252 0.26 -14.80 -12.19
CA VAL A 252 0.10 -16.26 -12.34
C VAL A 252 -0.74 -16.84 -11.19
N ALA A 253 -0.59 -16.35 -9.98
CA ALA A 253 -1.32 -16.83 -8.82
C ALA A 253 -2.82 -16.48 -8.85
N GLU A 254 -3.24 -15.45 -9.61
CA GLU A 254 -4.64 -15.03 -9.77
C GLU A 254 -5.37 -15.77 -10.91
N THR A 255 -4.65 -16.54 -11.73
CA THR A 255 -5.21 -17.31 -12.86
C THR A 255 -5.61 -18.70 -12.42
#